data_1bb93646ca74b39193599b22b3e0a9e4
#
_entry.id   1bb93646ca74b39193599b22b3e0a9e4
#
_cell.length_a   1.000
_cell.length_b   1.000
_cell.length_c   1.000
_cell.angle_alpha   90.00
_cell.angle_beta   90.00
_cell.angle_gamma   90.00
#
_symmetry.space_group_name_H-M   'P 1'
#
loop_
_entity.id
_entity.type
_entity.pdbx_description
1 polymer ?
#
loop_
_entity_poly.entity_id
_entity_poly.type
_entity_poly.pdbx_seq_one_letter_code
_entity_poly.pdbx_strand_id
1 'polypeptide(L)' 'MANMSYCRFHNTRMDMEDCLNALREAEWGDKTISEEEIGNCRTMFDNIIDYLDEEGLLDEFDWDTYSRWKEKLIECCDKY' A
#
# COMPACT_ATOMS: atom_id res chain seq x y z
N MET A 1 16.45 15.61 7.02
CA MET A 1 15.52 14.97 7.49
C MET A 1 14.35 15.68 7.75
N ALA A 2 13.48 15.57 7.10
CA ALA A 2 12.37 16.33 7.14
C ALA A 2 11.42 15.95 8.17
N ASN A 3 11.82 15.18 9.08
CA ASN A 3 10.87 14.69 9.93
C ASN A 3 10.64 15.46 11.12
N MET A 4 10.04 16.57 10.94
CA MET A 4 9.52 17.28 12.06
C MET A 4 8.26 16.61 12.47
N SER A 5 8.08 16.36 13.78
CA SER A 5 6.96 15.61 14.27
C SER A 5 5.62 16.17 13.86
N TYR A 6 5.48 17.47 13.81
CA TYR A 6 4.21 18.06 13.46
C TYR A 6 3.92 18.04 11.97
N CYS A 7 4.89 17.59 11.15
CA CYS A 7 4.68 17.43 9.72
C CYS A 7 4.60 15.96 9.30
N ARG A 8 4.56 15.08 10.28
CA ARG A 8 4.62 13.65 10.01
C ARG A 8 3.51 13.20 9.07
N PHE A 9 2.28 13.57 9.37
CA PHE A 9 1.16 13.12 8.55
C PHE A 9 1.16 13.77 7.17
N HIS A 10 1.57 15.02 7.10
CA HIS A 10 1.65 15.71 5.82
C HIS A 10 2.65 15.00 4.90
N ASN A 11 3.84 14.73 5.41
CA ASN A 11 4.88 14.09 4.61
C ASN A 11 4.49 12.68 4.21
N THR A 12 3.90 11.93 5.13
CA THR A 12 3.50 10.56 4.85
C THR A 12 2.35 10.53 3.85
N ARG A 13 1.43 11.49 3.93
CA ARG A 13 0.33 11.56 2.98
C ARG A 13 0.83 11.77 1.57
N MET A 14 1.80 12.65 1.39
CA MET A 14 2.35 12.91 0.07
C MET A 14 3.07 11.69 -0.48
N ASP A 15 3.85 11.02 0.38
CA ASP A 15 4.53 9.80 -0.03
C ASP A 15 3.53 8.71 -0.38
N MET A 16 2.45 8.61 0.38
CA MET A 16 1.43 7.61 0.12
C MET A 16 0.71 7.88 -1.21
N GLU A 17 0.42 9.14 -1.51
CA GLU A 17 -0.20 9.48 -2.78
C GLU A 17 0.69 9.07 -3.95
N ASP A 18 1.99 9.27 -3.80
CA ASP A 18 2.96 8.86 -4.81
C ASP A 18 2.95 7.34 -4.97
N CYS A 19 2.89 6.62 -3.85
CA CYS A 19 2.81 5.17 -3.89
C CYS A 19 1.53 4.68 -4.58
N LEU A 20 0.42 5.33 -4.30
CA LEU A 20 -0.84 4.93 -4.92
C LEU A 20 -0.81 5.18 -6.42
N ASN A 21 -0.19 6.26 -6.84
CA ASN A 21 -0.04 6.53 -8.27
C ASN A 21 0.82 5.48 -8.94
N ALA A 22 1.89 5.04 -8.26
CA ALA A 22 2.74 3.98 -8.80
C ALA A 22 1.96 2.68 -8.95
N LEU A 23 1.10 2.37 -8.00
CA LEU A 23 0.27 1.17 -8.10
C LEU A 23 -0.70 1.26 -9.27
N ARG A 24 -1.29 2.43 -9.48
CA ARG A 24 -2.20 2.62 -10.60
C ARG A 24 -1.48 2.43 -11.93
N GLU A 25 -0.27 2.95 -12.04
CA GLU A 25 0.52 2.80 -13.25
C GLU A 25 0.86 1.33 -13.51
N ALA A 26 1.16 0.59 -12.45
CA ALA A 26 1.48 -0.82 -12.60
C ALA A 26 0.25 -1.62 -13.01
N GLU A 27 -0.92 -1.27 -12.49
CA GLU A 27 -2.16 -1.95 -12.87
C GLU A 27 -2.51 -1.74 -14.32
N TRP A 28 -2.16 -0.57 -14.86
CA TRP A 28 -2.43 -0.27 -16.25
C TRP A 28 -1.39 -0.87 -17.20
N GLY A 29 -0.35 -1.48 -16.64
CA GLY A 29 0.68 -2.11 -17.44
C GLY A 29 1.77 -1.18 -17.92
N ASP A 30 1.74 0.06 -17.49
CA ASP A 30 2.76 1.03 -17.93
C ASP A 30 4.10 0.81 -17.27
N LYS A 31 4.09 0.30 -16.04
CA LYS A 31 5.32 0.10 -15.29
C LYS A 31 5.20 -1.15 -14.43
N THR A 32 6.34 -1.69 -14.03
CA THR A 32 6.36 -2.79 -13.08
C THR A 32 6.99 -2.30 -11.79
N ILE A 33 6.72 -3.01 -10.72
CA ILE A 33 7.24 -2.69 -9.41
C ILE A 33 8.12 -3.84 -8.96
N SER A 34 9.26 -3.54 -8.37
CA SER A 34 10.18 -4.60 -7.96
C SER A 34 9.55 -5.47 -6.88
N GLU A 35 10.02 -6.69 -6.78
CA GLU A 35 9.51 -7.64 -5.81
C GLU A 35 9.65 -7.11 -4.39
N GLU A 36 10.77 -6.46 -4.11
CA GLU A 36 11.01 -5.90 -2.79
C GLU A 36 10.01 -4.79 -2.47
N GLU A 37 9.70 -3.95 -3.44
CA GLU A 37 8.75 -2.87 -3.25
C GLU A 37 7.32 -3.38 -3.11
N ILE A 38 6.99 -4.46 -3.79
CA ILE A 38 5.68 -5.09 -3.61
C ILE A 38 5.55 -5.62 -2.18
N GLY A 39 6.62 -6.23 -1.66
CA GLY A 39 6.62 -6.69 -0.28
C GLY A 39 6.40 -5.56 0.71
N ASN A 40 7.08 -4.45 0.49
CA ASN A 40 6.90 -3.27 1.34
C ASN A 40 5.50 -2.71 1.24
N CYS A 41 4.95 -2.70 0.05
CA CYS A 41 3.59 -2.22 -0.18
C CYS A 41 2.58 -3.06 0.59
N ARG A 42 2.70 -4.37 0.51
CA ARG A 42 1.78 -5.27 1.20
C ARG A 42 1.89 -5.09 2.71
N THR A 43 3.11 -4.97 3.23
CA THR A 43 3.31 -4.76 4.66
C THR A 43 2.70 -3.43 5.10
N MET A 44 2.88 -2.39 4.30
CA MET A 44 2.33 -1.08 4.62
C MET A 44 0.82 -1.13 4.74
N PHE A 45 0.16 -1.76 3.77
CA PHE A 45 -1.31 -1.86 3.81
C PHE A 45 -1.77 -2.76 4.95
N ASP A 46 -1.05 -3.84 5.23
CA ASP A 46 -1.40 -4.70 6.37
C ASP A 46 -1.35 -3.91 7.68
N ASN A 47 -0.33 -3.09 7.85
CA ASN A 47 -0.21 -2.29 9.06
C ASN A 47 -1.35 -1.29 9.20
N ILE A 48 -1.72 -0.64 8.10
CA ILE A 48 -2.81 0.32 8.12
C ILE A 48 -4.14 -0.36 8.43
N ILE A 49 -4.39 -1.49 7.77
CA ILE A 49 -5.63 -2.22 7.96
C ILE A 49 -5.72 -2.75 9.39
N ASP A 50 -4.63 -3.27 9.92
CA ASP A 50 -4.60 -3.77 11.30
C ASP A 50 -4.93 -2.65 12.28
N TYR A 51 -4.36 -1.47 12.09
CA TYR A 51 -4.63 -0.36 12.97
C TYR A 51 -6.10 0.06 12.91
N LEU A 52 -6.65 0.14 11.70
CA LEU A 52 -8.05 0.51 11.54
C LEU A 52 -8.97 -0.52 12.16
N ASP A 53 -8.59 -1.79 12.07
CA ASP A 53 -9.38 -2.86 12.68
C ASP A 53 -9.34 -2.76 14.21
N GLU A 54 -8.18 -2.44 14.76
CA GLU A 54 -8.05 -2.26 16.20
C GLU A 54 -8.94 -1.13 16.71
N GLU A 55 -9.12 -0.11 15.89
CA GLU A 55 -9.96 1.04 16.27
C GLU A 55 -11.43 0.82 15.99
N GLY A 56 -11.79 -0.35 15.48
CA GLY A 56 -13.17 -0.68 15.20
C GLY A 56 -13.75 0.01 13.98
N LEU A 57 -12.88 0.44 13.06
CA LEU A 57 -13.33 1.18 11.90
C LEU A 57 -13.65 0.30 10.70
N LEU A 58 -13.30 -0.99 10.76
CA LEU A 58 -13.50 -1.91 9.64
C LEU A 58 -14.61 -2.91 9.96
N ASP A 59 -15.79 -2.40 10.26
CA ASP A 59 -16.87 -3.23 10.74
C ASP A 59 -17.34 -4.28 9.75
N GLU A 60 -17.47 -4.01 8.52
CA GLU A 60 -17.89 -5.01 7.54
C GLU A 60 -16.87 -5.14 6.43
N PHE A 61 -15.61 -5.14 6.81
CA PHE A 61 -14.53 -5.19 5.85
C PHE A 61 -14.44 -6.58 5.21
N ASP A 62 -14.30 -6.60 3.89
CA ASP A 62 -14.19 -7.84 3.15
C ASP A 62 -12.74 -8.30 3.09
N TRP A 63 -12.37 -9.09 4.09
CA TRP A 63 -10.99 -9.59 4.21
C TRP A 63 -10.60 -10.48 3.04
N ASP A 64 -11.58 -11.18 2.46
CA ASP A 64 -11.33 -12.06 1.34
C ASP A 64 -10.92 -11.28 0.11
N THR A 65 -11.64 -10.23 -0.19
CA THR A 65 -11.32 -9.37 -1.32
C THR A 65 -9.96 -8.72 -1.11
N TYR A 66 -9.65 -8.31 0.12
CA TYR A 66 -8.38 -7.71 0.42
C TYR A 66 -7.23 -8.70 0.18
N SER A 67 -7.40 -9.94 0.61
CA SER A 67 -6.39 -10.98 0.38
C SER A 67 -6.16 -11.21 -1.10
N ARG A 68 -7.23 -11.25 -1.88
CA ARG A 68 -7.10 -11.42 -3.33
C ARG A 68 -6.37 -10.26 -3.96
N TRP A 69 -6.63 -9.06 -3.48
CA TRP A 69 -5.95 -7.89 -3.99
C TRP A 69 -4.45 -7.97 -3.72
N LYS A 70 -4.06 -8.41 -2.53
CA LYS A 70 -2.65 -8.55 -2.21
C LYS A 70 -1.96 -9.57 -3.11
N GLU A 71 -2.66 -10.65 -3.44
CA GLU A 71 -2.11 -11.64 -4.35
C GLU A 71 -1.99 -11.08 -5.77
N LYS A 72 -2.94 -10.27 -6.16
CA LYS A 72 -2.90 -9.64 -7.47
C LYS A 72 -1.70 -8.70 -7.61
N LEU A 73 -1.27 -8.10 -6.53
CA LEU A 73 -0.10 -7.22 -6.57
C LEU A 73 1.14 -7.97 -7.02
N ILE A 74 1.23 -9.24 -6.73
CA ILE A 74 2.38 -10.04 -7.13
C ILE A 74 2.49 -10.10 -8.64
N GLU A 75 1.37 -10.04 -9.34
CA GLU A 75 1.37 -10.04 -10.79
C GLU A 75 1.93 -8.76 -11.39
N CYS A 76 1.96 -7.70 -10.61
CA CYS A 76 2.56 -6.45 -11.05
C CYS A 76 4.06 -6.41 -10.80
N CYS A 77 4.58 -7.47 -10.23
CA CYS A 77 5.97 -7.50 -9.82
C CYS A 77 6.90 -7.76 -11.01
N ASP A 78 8.05 -7.12 -10.98
CA ASP A 78 9.10 -7.38 -11.95
C ASP A 78 9.80 -8.64 -11.49
N LYS A 79 9.71 -9.69 -12.29
CA LYS A 79 10.24 -10.99 -11.91
C LYS A 79 11.64 -11.25 -12.40
N TYR A 80 12.30 -10.26 -12.96
CA TYR A 80 13.63 -10.47 -13.50
C TYR A 80 14.69 -9.85 -12.65
#